data_e4b6381fb07677186e8c26272b6f38d3
#
_entry.id   e4b6381fb07677186e8c26272b6f38d3
#
_cell.length_a   1.000
_cell.length_b   1.000
_cell.length_c   1.000
_cell.angle_alpha   90.00
_cell.angle_beta   90.00
_cell.angle_gamma   90.00
#
_symmetry.space_group_name_H-M   'P 1'
#
loop_
_entity.id
_entity.type
_entity.pdbx_description
1 polymer ?
#
loop_
_entity_poly.entity_id
_entity_poly.type
_entity_poly.pdbx_seq_one_letter_code
_entity_poly.pdbx_strand_id
1 'polypeptide(L)'
;DDRNLVSRAREEAASIREAASKEGYQAGLEQAREDVLALKDAIGIFLNSNQEVYEQIAPEILSVSVEIAKKIIKKEVSESPEVLVNTVIEVLKGLSKEEAKVMLRVNPVQVDILRQSVPEILNLTGLDAKVSVLADESISEGGCLVTTTNGVVDATIETQLSVVSEALREV
;
A
#
# COMPACT_ATOMS: atom_id res chain seq x y z
N ASP A 1 55.09 58.63 41.14
CA ASP A 1 53.78 58.02 41.55
C ASP A 1 52.84 57.80 40.35
N ASP A 2 52.77 58.70 39.39
CA ASP A 2 51.82 58.54 38.24
C ASP A 2 52.11 57.33 37.31
N ARG A 3 53.39 56.96 37.17
CA ARG A 3 53.75 55.79 36.36
C ARG A 3 53.27 54.44 36.93
N ASN A 4 53.30 54.36 38.26
CA ASN A 4 52.77 53.16 38.98
C ASN A 4 51.25 53.06 38.90
N LEU A 5 50.55 54.17 38.90
CA LEU A 5 49.09 54.19 38.78
C LEU A 5 48.66 53.76 37.38
N VAL A 6 49.33 54.21 36.30
CA VAL A 6 49.06 53.82 34.92
C VAL A 6 49.40 52.34 34.66
N SER A 7 50.50 51.84 35.30
CA SER A 7 50.84 50.40 35.16
C SER A 7 49.78 49.51 35.79
N ARG A 8 49.36 49.84 37.01
CA ARG A 8 48.28 49.09 37.70
C ARG A 8 46.96 49.16 36.96
N ALA A 9 46.57 50.31 36.45
CA ALA A 9 45.34 50.43 35.64
C ALA A 9 45.39 49.59 34.34
N ARG A 10 46.56 49.48 33.72
CA ARG A 10 46.75 48.62 32.56
C ARG A 10 46.65 47.12 32.91
N GLU A 11 47.25 46.72 34.04
CA GLU A 11 47.17 45.34 34.53
C GLU A 11 45.75 44.97 34.92
N GLU A 12 45.02 45.85 35.60
CA GLU A 12 43.61 45.64 35.93
C GLU A 12 42.74 45.57 34.67
N ALA A 13 42.95 46.44 33.68
CA ALA A 13 42.23 46.41 32.41
C ALA A 13 42.53 45.14 31.61
N ALA A 14 43.77 44.64 31.62
CA ALA A 14 44.14 43.37 30.99
C ALA A 14 43.42 42.17 31.67
N SER A 15 43.43 42.14 33.01
CA SER A 15 42.75 41.11 33.80
C SER A 15 41.24 41.13 33.59
N ILE A 16 40.61 42.30 33.56
CA ILE A 16 39.17 42.42 33.25
C ILE A 16 38.85 41.91 31.84
N ARG A 17 39.67 42.25 30.84
CA ARG A 17 39.49 41.78 29.46
C ARG A 17 39.62 40.26 29.36
N GLU A 18 40.62 39.70 30.04
CA GLU A 18 40.81 38.25 30.03
C GLU A 18 39.66 37.53 30.72
N ALA A 19 39.21 38.03 31.89
CA ALA A 19 38.06 37.48 32.60
C ALA A 19 36.77 37.56 31.74
N ALA A 20 36.49 38.72 31.14
CA ALA A 20 35.34 38.94 30.28
C ALA A 20 35.39 38.06 29.01
N SER A 21 36.58 37.91 28.42
CA SER A 21 36.76 37.03 27.28
C SER A 21 36.49 35.56 27.61
N LYS A 22 36.99 35.09 28.74
CA LYS A 22 36.79 33.73 29.24
C LYS A 22 35.30 33.46 29.56
N GLU A 23 34.68 34.41 30.26
CA GLU A 23 33.26 34.32 30.62
C GLU A 23 32.39 34.35 29.35
N GLY A 24 32.65 35.25 28.41
CA GLY A 24 31.93 35.30 27.12
C GLY A 24 32.11 34.06 26.30
N TYR A 25 33.31 33.48 26.25
CA TYR A 25 33.55 32.22 25.57
C TYR A 25 32.77 31.06 26.20
N GLN A 26 32.77 30.94 27.53
CA GLN A 26 32.02 29.90 28.23
C GLN A 26 30.52 30.05 28.06
N ALA A 27 30.00 31.28 28.16
CA ALA A 27 28.58 31.52 27.92
C ALA A 27 28.16 31.21 26.47
N GLY A 28 29.03 31.61 25.51
CA GLY A 28 28.78 31.24 24.09
C GLY A 28 28.81 29.74 23.81
N LEU A 29 29.73 29.04 24.49
CA LEU A 29 29.81 27.57 24.33
C LEU A 29 28.57 26.88 24.94
N GLU A 30 28.09 27.33 26.08
CA GLU A 30 26.89 26.78 26.69
C GLU A 30 25.65 27.05 25.85
N GLN A 31 25.49 28.28 25.34
CA GLN A 31 24.41 28.62 24.42
C GLN A 31 24.45 27.77 23.17
N ALA A 32 25.64 27.58 22.60
CA ALA A 32 25.79 26.72 21.41
C ALA A 32 25.41 25.24 21.69
N ARG A 33 25.72 24.75 22.90
CA ARG A 33 25.28 23.40 23.30
C ARG A 33 23.77 23.30 23.41
N GLU A 34 23.12 24.28 24.04
CA GLU A 34 21.66 24.31 24.13
C GLU A 34 21.01 24.36 22.75
N ASP A 35 21.54 25.20 21.86
CA ASP A 35 21.03 25.31 20.49
C ASP A 35 21.20 24.00 19.70
N VAL A 36 22.33 23.30 19.84
CA VAL A 36 22.57 22.01 19.23
C VAL A 36 21.60 20.92 19.76
N LEU A 37 21.36 20.93 21.08
CA LEU A 37 20.38 19.99 21.67
C LEU A 37 18.96 20.27 21.16
N ALA A 38 18.55 21.54 21.12
CA ALA A 38 17.25 21.95 20.60
C ALA A 38 17.08 21.55 19.11
N LEU A 39 18.14 21.74 18.31
CA LEU A 39 18.15 21.33 16.92
C LEU A 39 18.04 19.80 16.75
N LYS A 40 18.78 19.05 17.58
CA LYS A 40 18.72 17.59 17.59
C LYS A 40 17.31 17.09 17.94
N ASP A 41 16.67 17.68 18.92
CA ASP A 41 15.30 17.35 19.29
C ASP A 41 14.30 17.69 18.18
N ALA A 42 14.44 18.86 17.55
CA ALA A 42 13.62 19.28 16.42
C ALA A 42 13.75 18.33 15.22
N ILE A 43 14.97 17.87 14.92
CA ILE A 43 15.22 16.87 13.87
C ILE A 43 14.56 15.54 14.22
N GLY A 44 14.67 15.10 15.47
CA GLY A 44 14.01 13.88 15.94
C GLY A 44 12.48 13.93 15.77
N ILE A 45 11.87 15.03 16.17
CA ILE A 45 10.42 15.26 16.00
C ILE A 45 10.04 15.24 14.52
N PHE A 46 10.81 15.92 13.67
CA PHE A 46 10.56 15.97 12.23
C PHE A 46 10.63 14.57 11.59
N LEU A 47 11.65 13.78 11.91
CA LEU A 47 11.79 12.42 11.40
C LEU A 47 10.65 11.51 11.85
N ASN A 48 10.24 11.61 13.12
CA ASN A 48 9.11 10.83 13.62
C ASN A 48 7.78 11.25 12.95
N SER A 49 7.56 12.56 12.80
CA SER A 49 6.36 13.06 12.12
C SER A 49 6.29 12.62 10.65
N ASN A 50 7.42 12.61 9.94
CA ASN A 50 7.48 12.07 8.60
C ASN A 50 7.11 10.58 8.57
N GLN A 51 7.65 9.79 9.48
CA GLN A 51 7.34 8.37 9.58
C GLN A 51 5.83 8.14 9.83
N GLU A 52 5.25 8.87 10.78
CA GLU A 52 3.81 8.81 11.08
C GLU A 52 2.96 9.16 9.85
N VAL A 53 3.35 10.19 9.09
CA VAL A 53 2.66 10.59 7.86
C VAL A 53 2.67 9.46 6.84
N TYR A 54 3.81 8.80 6.62
CA TYR A 54 3.89 7.66 5.70
C TYR A 54 3.03 6.48 6.17
N GLU A 55 3.05 6.17 7.46
CA GLU A 55 2.28 5.05 8.02
C GLU A 55 0.77 5.28 7.98
N GLN A 56 0.32 6.54 8.05
CA GLN A 56 -1.10 6.88 7.99
C GLN A 56 -1.60 7.12 6.56
N ILE A 57 -0.86 7.86 5.76
CA ILE A 57 -1.32 8.30 4.43
C ILE A 57 -1.18 7.19 3.39
N ALA A 58 -0.13 6.39 3.40
CA ALA A 58 0.08 5.35 2.40
C ALA A 58 -1.08 4.32 2.36
N PRO A 59 -1.59 3.80 3.49
CA PRO A 59 -2.75 2.91 3.49
C PRO A 59 -4.03 3.59 2.99
N GLU A 60 -4.22 4.89 3.28
CA GLU A 60 -5.40 5.64 2.83
C GLU A 60 -5.38 5.84 1.31
N ILE A 61 -4.23 6.21 0.74
CA ILE A 61 -4.06 6.33 -0.71
C ILE A 61 -4.31 4.99 -1.39
N LEU A 62 -3.77 3.90 -0.85
CA LEU A 62 -4.01 2.56 -1.37
C LEU A 62 -5.50 2.20 -1.34
N SER A 63 -6.19 2.47 -0.24
CA SER A 63 -7.63 2.23 -0.11
C SER A 63 -8.44 2.98 -1.15
N VAL A 64 -8.18 4.28 -1.33
CA VAL A 64 -8.84 5.11 -2.35
C VAL A 64 -8.54 4.59 -3.76
N SER A 65 -7.30 4.19 -4.03
CA SER A 65 -6.90 3.65 -5.33
C SER A 65 -7.63 2.36 -5.67
N VAL A 66 -7.79 1.47 -4.70
CA VAL A 66 -8.54 0.21 -4.85
C VAL A 66 -10.03 0.49 -5.08
N GLU A 67 -10.63 1.44 -4.37
CA GLU A 67 -12.02 1.84 -4.57
C GLU A 67 -12.27 2.46 -5.97
N ILE A 68 -11.34 3.24 -6.47
CA ILE A 68 -11.40 3.76 -7.85
C ILE A 68 -11.32 2.62 -8.86
N ALA A 69 -10.37 1.70 -8.70
CA ALA A 69 -10.22 0.53 -9.56
C ALA A 69 -11.50 -0.32 -9.55
N LYS A 70 -12.10 -0.55 -8.39
CA LYS A 70 -13.36 -1.29 -8.24
C LYS A 70 -14.50 -0.65 -9.01
N LYS A 71 -14.63 0.68 -8.98
CA LYS A 71 -15.65 1.41 -9.76
C LYS A 71 -15.44 1.27 -11.26
N ILE A 72 -14.20 1.37 -11.73
CA ILE A 72 -13.86 1.24 -13.14
C ILE A 72 -14.16 -0.19 -13.62
N ILE A 73 -13.71 -1.19 -12.87
CA ILE A 73 -13.92 -2.61 -13.20
C ILE A 73 -15.42 -2.93 -13.24
N LYS A 74 -16.19 -2.45 -12.26
CA LYS A 74 -17.64 -2.67 -12.22
C LYS A 74 -18.34 -2.14 -13.48
N LYS A 75 -17.92 -0.98 -13.97
CA LYS A 75 -18.45 -0.42 -15.21
C LYS A 75 -18.05 -1.27 -16.41
N GLU A 76 -16.80 -1.62 -16.55
CA GLU A 76 -16.27 -2.43 -17.65
C GLU A 76 -16.98 -3.79 -17.75
N VAL A 77 -17.13 -4.46 -16.61
CA VAL A 77 -17.81 -5.77 -16.53
C VAL A 77 -19.28 -5.70 -16.95
N SER A 78 -19.98 -4.61 -16.63
CA SER A 78 -21.37 -4.42 -17.03
C SER A 78 -21.52 -4.14 -18.54
N GLU A 79 -20.50 -3.56 -19.16
CA GLU A 79 -20.49 -3.21 -20.59
C GLU A 79 -19.89 -4.33 -21.46
N SER A 80 -19.02 -5.17 -20.90
CA SER A 80 -18.26 -6.20 -21.63
C SER A 80 -18.41 -7.58 -20.97
N PRO A 81 -19.40 -8.37 -21.34
CA PRO A 81 -19.60 -9.72 -20.79
C PRO A 81 -18.41 -10.67 -21.00
N GLU A 82 -17.55 -10.38 -21.96
CA GLU A 82 -16.34 -11.14 -22.29
C GLU A 82 -15.33 -11.17 -21.15
N VAL A 83 -15.36 -10.18 -20.25
CA VAL A 83 -14.49 -10.13 -19.07
C VAL A 83 -14.69 -11.36 -18.20
N LEU A 84 -15.93 -11.76 -17.93
CA LEU A 84 -16.23 -12.97 -17.16
C LEU A 84 -15.71 -14.23 -17.88
N VAL A 85 -15.94 -14.34 -19.19
CA VAL A 85 -15.48 -15.49 -19.97
C VAL A 85 -13.97 -15.64 -19.91
N ASN A 86 -13.23 -14.53 -20.04
CA ASN A 86 -11.77 -14.52 -19.94
C ASN A 86 -11.29 -14.92 -18.53
N THR A 87 -11.94 -14.42 -17.49
CA THR A 87 -11.64 -14.80 -16.10
C THR A 87 -11.84 -16.30 -15.88
N VAL A 88 -12.94 -16.87 -16.39
CA VAL A 88 -13.20 -18.31 -16.30
C VAL A 88 -12.14 -19.11 -17.06
N ILE A 89 -11.76 -18.68 -18.26
CA ILE A 89 -10.70 -19.33 -19.05
C ILE A 89 -9.39 -19.38 -18.26
N GLU A 90 -8.98 -18.27 -17.66
CA GLU A 90 -7.74 -18.20 -16.88
C GLU A 90 -7.77 -19.15 -15.67
N VAL A 91 -8.88 -19.18 -14.92
CA VAL A 91 -9.03 -20.08 -13.78
C VAL A 91 -9.00 -21.54 -14.23
N LEU A 92 -9.75 -21.88 -15.27
CA LEU A 92 -9.81 -23.27 -15.77
C LEU A 92 -8.48 -23.75 -16.37
N LYS A 93 -7.67 -22.87 -16.96
CA LYS A 93 -6.30 -23.20 -17.39
C LYS A 93 -5.39 -23.61 -16.23
N GLY A 94 -5.64 -23.09 -15.05
CA GLY A 94 -4.91 -23.43 -13.83
C GLY A 94 -5.35 -24.75 -13.16
N LEU A 95 -6.46 -25.34 -13.58
CA LEU A 95 -6.95 -26.60 -13.01
C LEU A 95 -6.20 -27.82 -13.60
N SER A 96 -6.21 -28.91 -12.82
CA SER A 96 -5.75 -30.20 -13.31
C SER A 96 -6.61 -30.66 -14.50
N LYS A 97 -5.97 -31.22 -15.52
CA LYS A 97 -6.67 -31.77 -16.67
C LYS A 97 -7.48 -33.04 -16.36
N GLU A 98 -7.29 -33.61 -15.19
CA GLU A 98 -8.01 -34.77 -14.68
C GLU A 98 -9.34 -34.42 -13.99
N GLU A 99 -9.67 -33.13 -13.87
CA GLU A 99 -10.94 -32.70 -13.30
C GLU A 99 -12.11 -33.13 -14.19
N ALA A 100 -12.96 -34.00 -13.67
CA ALA A 100 -14.10 -34.52 -14.38
C ALA A 100 -15.35 -33.66 -14.25
N LYS A 101 -15.44 -32.85 -13.20
CA LYS A 101 -16.61 -32.00 -12.92
C LYS A 101 -16.17 -30.63 -12.43
N VAL A 102 -16.72 -29.61 -13.05
CA VAL A 102 -16.51 -28.21 -12.68
C VAL A 102 -17.85 -27.53 -12.52
N MET A 103 -18.06 -26.89 -11.39
CA MET A 103 -19.25 -26.09 -11.13
C MET A 103 -18.85 -24.60 -11.08
N LEU A 104 -19.46 -23.80 -11.94
CA LEU A 104 -19.27 -22.37 -12.00
C LEU A 104 -20.47 -21.65 -11.37
N ARG A 105 -20.24 -20.88 -10.34
CA ARG A 105 -21.26 -20.01 -9.73
C ARG A 105 -20.98 -18.59 -10.15
N VAL A 106 -21.95 -17.91 -10.72
CA VAL A 106 -21.83 -16.55 -11.26
C VAL A 106 -23.09 -15.75 -11.00
N ASN A 107 -23.00 -14.43 -11.20
CA ASN A 107 -24.18 -13.57 -11.10
C ASN A 107 -25.29 -14.05 -12.05
N PRO A 108 -26.57 -14.06 -11.61
CA PRO A 108 -27.70 -14.53 -12.42
C PRO A 108 -27.80 -13.90 -13.82
N VAL A 109 -27.45 -12.64 -13.95
CA VAL A 109 -27.48 -11.89 -15.24
C VAL A 109 -26.51 -12.47 -16.28
N GLN A 110 -25.44 -13.14 -15.83
CA GLN A 110 -24.36 -13.64 -16.68
C GLN A 110 -24.42 -15.16 -16.94
N VAL A 111 -25.38 -15.85 -16.35
CA VAL A 111 -25.51 -17.31 -16.47
C VAL A 111 -25.67 -17.75 -17.92
N ASP A 112 -26.56 -17.11 -18.68
CA ASP A 112 -26.88 -17.54 -20.04
C ASP A 112 -25.71 -17.29 -20.99
N ILE A 113 -25.04 -16.17 -20.87
CA ILE A 113 -23.84 -15.84 -21.66
C ILE A 113 -22.74 -16.84 -21.38
N LEU A 114 -22.50 -17.17 -20.12
CA LEU A 114 -21.46 -18.11 -19.74
C LEU A 114 -21.78 -19.52 -20.23
N ARG A 115 -23.04 -19.98 -20.12
CA ARG A 115 -23.47 -21.27 -20.63
C ARG A 115 -23.23 -21.43 -22.14
N GLN A 116 -23.50 -20.38 -22.92
CA GLN A 116 -23.25 -20.38 -24.35
C GLN A 116 -21.76 -20.46 -24.68
N SER A 117 -20.91 -19.90 -23.81
CA SER A 117 -19.45 -19.88 -24.01
C SER A 117 -18.75 -21.15 -23.50
N VAL A 118 -19.40 -22.03 -22.74
CA VAL A 118 -18.79 -23.24 -22.16
C VAL A 118 -18.09 -24.11 -23.21
N PRO A 119 -18.66 -24.41 -24.38
CA PRO A 119 -17.99 -25.25 -25.38
C PRO A 119 -16.67 -24.64 -25.86
N GLU A 120 -16.64 -23.33 -26.08
CA GLU A 120 -15.44 -22.62 -26.50
C GLU A 120 -14.40 -22.59 -25.37
N ILE A 121 -14.84 -22.36 -24.15
CA ILE A 121 -13.98 -22.38 -22.96
C ILE A 121 -13.30 -23.72 -22.77
N LEU A 122 -14.03 -24.83 -22.91
CA LEU A 122 -13.49 -26.19 -22.83
C LEU A 122 -12.47 -26.45 -23.94
N ASN A 123 -12.75 -25.98 -25.13
CA ASN A 123 -11.83 -26.13 -26.26
C ASN A 123 -10.52 -25.36 -26.04
N LEU A 124 -10.61 -24.11 -25.59
CA LEU A 124 -9.44 -23.25 -25.31
C LEU A 124 -8.61 -23.71 -24.10
N THR A 125 -9.23 -24.31 -23.09
CA THR A 125 -8.55 -24.80 -21.90
C THR A 125 -8.04 -26.24 -22.04
N GLY A 126 -8.54 -26.99 -23.00
CA GLY A 126 -8.21 -28.40 -23.18
C GLY A 126 -8.72 -29.32 -22.07
N LEU A 127 -9.75 -28.88 -21.34
CA LEU A 127 -10.40 -29.64 -20.28
C LEU A 127 -11.48 -30.56 -20.87
N ASP A 128 -11.47 -31.81 -20.44
CA ASP A 128 -12.55 -32.79 -20.71
C ASP A 128 -13.38 -32.96 -19.43
N ALA A 129 -14.06 -31.88 -19.03
CA ALA A 129 -14.87 -31.84 -17.81
C ALA A 129 -16.33 -31.55 -18.12
N LYS A 130 -17.20 -32.06 -17.28
CA LYS A 130 -18.61 -31.66 -17.27
C LYS A 130 -18.73 -30.34 -16.47
N VAL A 131 -19.03 -29.26 -17.20
CA VAL A 131 -19.22 -27.94 -16.63
C VAL A 131 -20.69 -27.65 -16.37
N SER A 132 -21.03 -27.26 -15.18
CA SER A 132 -22.33 -26.73 -14.80
C SER A 132 -22.24 -25.26 -14.38
N VAL A 133 -23.18 -24.44 -14.84
CA VAL A 133 -23.24 -23.01 -14.52
C VAL A 133 -24.48 -22.74 -13.67
N LEU A 134 -24.28 -22.21 -12.47
CA LEU A 134 -25.33 -21.92 -11.50
C LEU A 134 -25.38 -20.41 -11.21
N ALA A 135 -26.60 -19.93 -11.03
CA ALA A 135 -26.85 -18.56 -10.59
C ALA A 135 -26.56 -18.40 -9.09
N ASP A 136 -25.90 -17.32 -8.71
CA ASP A 136 -25.65 -16.94 -7.34
C ASP A 136 -25.71 -15.41 -7.20
N GLU A 137 -26.74 -14.92 -6.51
CA GLU A 137 -26.95 -13.48 -6.32
C GLU A 137 -25.89 -12.84 -5.41
N SER A 138 -25.15 -13.63 -4.64
CA SER A 138 -24.07 -13.11 -3.78
C SER A 138 -22.80 -12.76 -4.55
N ILE A 139 -22.70 -13.19 -5.81
CA ILE A 139 -21.54 -12.93 -6.67
C ILE A 139 -21.82 -11.71 -7.55
N SER A 140 -20.93 -10.72 -7.48
CA SER A 140 -20.98 -9.55 -8.36
C SER A 140 -20.68 -9.93 -9.82
N GLU A 141 -21.20 -9.14 -10.76
CA GLU A 141 -20.91 -9.33 -12.19
C GLU A 141 -19.40 -9.33 -12.45
N GLY A 142 -18.95 -10.21 -13.35
CA GLY A 142 -17.54 -10.39 -13.73
C GLY A 142 -16.73 -11.30 -12.82
N GLY A 143 -17.27 -11.66 -11.66
CA GLY A 143 -16.68 -12.64 -10.76
C GLY A 143 -17.25 -14.03 -10.95
N CYS A 144 -16.49 -15.05 -10.57
CA CYS A 144 -16.97 -16.42 -10.49
C CYS A 144 -16.38 -17.17 -9.31
N LEU A 145 -17.12 -18.17 -8.85
CA LEU A 145 -16.65 -19.15 -7.87
C LEU A 145 -16.60 -20.50 -8.60
N VAL A 146 -15.43 -21.11 -8.64
CA VAL A 146 -15.19 -22.37 -9.35
C VAL A 146 -15.04 -23.49 -8.34
N THR A 147 -15.95 -24.43 -8.33
CA THR A 147 -15.91 -25.61 -7.46
C THR A 147 -15.55 -26.84 -8.27
N THR A 148 -14.53 -27.56 -7.82
CA THR A 148 -14.07 -28.83 -8.39
C THR A 148 -14.08 -29.93 -7.34
N THR A 149 -13.72 -31.14 -7.72
CA THR A 149 -13.54 -32.25 -6.77
C THR A 149 -12.39 -32.01 -5.78
N ASN A 150 -11.41 -31.20 -6.17
CA ASN A 150 -10.19 -30.91 -5.40
C ASN A 150 -10.29 -29.65 -4.54
N GLY A 151 -11.32 -28.83 -4.71
CA GLY A 151 -11.51 -27.62 -3.93
C GLY A 151 -12.30 -26.53 -4.63
N VAL A 152 -12.23 -25.33 -4.06
CA VAL A 152 -12.91 -24.13 -4.55
C VAL A 152 -11.89 -23.07 -4.89
N VAL A 153 -12.03 -22.49 -6.07
CA VAL A 153 -11.26 -21.30 -6.48
C VAL A 153 -12.20 -20.10 -6.48
N ASP A 154 -11.87 -19.13 -5.66
CA ASP A 154 -12.59 -17.87 -5.61
C ASP A 154 -11.95 -16.86 -6.56
N ALA A 155 -12.62 -16.65 -7.71
CA ALA A 155 -12.25 -15.68 -8.71
C ALA A 155 -13.26 -14.51 -8.75
N THR A 156 -13.82 -14.15 -7.62
CA THR A 156 -14.63 -12.94 -7.50
C THR A 156 -13.76 -11.69 -7.65
N ILE A 157 -14.34 -10.60 -8.12
CA ILE A 157 -13.62 -9.32 -8.27
C ILE A 157 -13.08 -8.83 -6.91
N GLU A 158 -13.86 -9.02 -5.87
CA GLU A 158 -13.50 -8.65 -4.50
C GLU A 158 -12.24 -9.38 -4.03
N THR A 159 -12.16 -10.68 -4.23
CA THR A 159 -10.98 -11.48 -3.86
C THR A 159 -9.76 -11.12 -4.68
N GLN A 160 -9.91 -10.93 -6.00
CA GLN A 160 -8.81 -10.51 -6.86
C GLN A 160 -8.26 -9.13 -6.46
N LEU A 161 -9.12 -8.16 -6.17
CA LEU A 161 -8.71 -6.85 -5.67
C LEU A 161 -8.05 -6.90 -4.29
N SER A 162 -8.52 -7.78 -3.42
CA SER A 162 -7.90 -8.00 -2.11
C SER A 162 -6.47 -8.50 -2.24
N VAL A 163 -6.22 -9.47 -3.11
CA VAL A 163 -4.88 -10.00 -3.39
C VAL A 163 -3.95 -8.92 -3.93
N VAL A 164 -4.43 -8.11 -4.87
CA VAL A 164 -3.65 -6.97 -5.39
C VAL A 164 -3.36 -5.94 -4.30
N SER A 165 -4.35 -5.62 -3.47
CA SER A 165 -4.18 -4.68 -2.35
C SER A 165 -3.15 -5.17 -1.33
N GLU A 166 -3.16 -6.46 -0.99
CA GLU A 166 -2.17 -7.04 -0.08
C GLU A 166 -0.77 -7.00 -0.67
N ALA A 167 -0.61 -7.37 -1.94
CA ALA A 167 0.68 -7.31 -2.63
C ALA A 167 1.26 -5.88 -2.68
N LEU A 168 0.40 -4.86 -2.82
CA LEU A 168 0.82 -3.46 -2.82
C LEU A 168 1.18 -2.92 -1.41
N ARG A 169 0.72 -3.56 -0.35
CA ARG A 169 1.09 -3.20 1.03
C ARG A 169 2.46 -3.73 1.45
N GLU A 170 2.93 -4.77 0.80
CA GLU A 170 4.23 -5.41 1.10
C GLU A 170 5.40 -4.73 0.38
N VAL A 171 5.14 -3.78 -0.52
CA VAL A 171 6.13 -2.97 -1.25
C VAL A 171 6.43 -1.68 -0.50
#